data_64e2e7ac2c8fab7a48c7596ce9e32b1b
#
_entry.id   64e2e7ac2c8fab7a48c7596ce9e32b1b
#
_cell.length_a   1.000
_cell.length_b   1.000
_cell.length_c   1.000
_cell.angle_alpha   90.00
_cell.angle_beta   90.00
_cell.angle_gamma   90.00
#
_symmetry.space_group_name_H-M   'P 1'
#
loop_
_entity.id
_entity.type
_entity.pdbx_description
1 polymer ?
#
loop_
_entity_poly.entity_id
_entity_poly.type
_entity_poly.pdbx_seq_one_letter_code
_entity_poly.pdbx_strand_id
1 'polypeptide(L)'
;MSETFPGDDADLIIRGGRIHTFDGTGAVAHTLAVRDGVIVATDDAAARLRTRDTLELDGRTAIPGINDAHLHAAWLGARWPHLFFSDTPPEEQPAGRLVSTAEERRSALRRAWRLLAERGITSYTEPGIGPGEDTGETGCFGTDMLDTYGELHREGAQTSRVTLLRLFGTIDGESTLEDFERGIRTPAPACDPRWLAIPGVKIFADGIPPMATAWVAEPYADGTTGALLTRGEEGPLSAFQRMVELAASRGLQIAVHATGDRSIAEFLAVLERLSDAPAPAAPHYVVHGDLATPEQIDRMRRVGAGFAVQPLIASHTHSWAAVQLGEARLAAAWPLAAMLTSETLTTVTSDSPIASPDWRLGLDASLGLLADDGIADDTQTRHRLLRSMTVDAARQDGASRWKGSLEVGKVADLAVLDEDPLVPGRPFASLQVVRTIVDGRTVFARD
;
A
#
# COMPACT_ATOMS: atom_id res chain seq x y z
N MET A 1 16.77 11.50 24.55
CA MET A 1 16.90 12.99 24.50
C MET A 1 18.27 13.28 23.92
N SER A 2 18.35 13.67 22.65
CA SER A 2 19.59 14.09 22.00
C SER A 2 19.93 15.48 22.52
N GLU A 3 21.10 15.64 23.14
CA GLU A 3 21.62 16.95 23.55
C GLU A 3 21.89 17.76 22.27
N THR A 4 21.06 18.75 21.97
CA THR A 4 21.35 19.77 20.96
C THR A 4 22.46 20.69 21.51
N PHE A 5 23.65 20.61 20.92
CA PHE A 5 24.70 21.59 21.20
C PHE A 5 24.34 22.93 20.50
N PRO A 6 24.54 24.07 21.16
CA PRO A 6 24.36 25.37 20.53
C PRO A 6 25.31 25.50 19.33
N GLY A 7 24.81 25.44 18.15
CA GLY A 7 25.60 25.60 16.93
C GLY A 7 25.33 24.61 15.79
N ASP A 8 24.59 23.48 16.03
CA ASP A 8 24.23 22.56 14.98
C ASP A 8 22.93 23.02 14.32
N ASP A 9 22.96 23.17 12.99
CA ASP A 9 21.81 23.62 12.20
C ASP A 9 21.01 22.45 11.62
N ALA A 10 21.59 21.24 11.66
CA ALA A 10 20.99 19.97 11.25
C ALA A 10 21.48 18.82 12.12
N ASP A 11 20.67 17.75 12.23
CA ASP A 11 21.06 16.50 12.90
C ASP A 11 21.86 15.61 11.96
N LEU A 12 21.46 15.59 10.68
CA LEU A 12 22.04 14.75 9.64
C LEU A 12 22.15 15.54 8.32
N ILE A 13 23.28 15.42 7.64
CA ILE A 13 23.46 15.82 6.24
C ILE A 13 23.67 14.56 5.40
N ILE A 14 22.90 14.41 4.32
CA ILE A 14 23.02 13.32 3.34
C ILE A 14 23.58 13.94 2.06
N ARG A 15 24.71 13.40 1.52
CA ARG A 15 25.37 13.97 0.34
C ARG A 15 26.26 12.95 -0.38
N GLY A 16 26.92 13.39 -1.45
CA GLY A 16 27.91 12.57 -2.16
C GLY A 16 27.31 11.55 -3.12
N GLY A 17 26.05 11.76 -3.56
CA GLY A 17 25.37 10.92 -4.52
C GLY A 17 24.27 11.66 -5.25
N ARG A 18 23.30 10.90 -5.77
CA ARG A 18 22.12 11.41 -6.46
C ARG A 18 20.90 11.23 -5.58
N ILE A 19 20.06 12.26 -5.48
CA ILE A 19 18.86 12.23 -4.65
C ILE A 19 17.67 12.64 -5.53
N HIS A 20 16.87 11.67 -5.95
CA HIS A 20 15.63 11.94 -6.66
C HIS A 20 14.57 12.41 -5.68
N THR A 21 14.16 13.67 -5.77
CA THR A 21 13.25 14.28 -4.79
C THR A 21 11.80 13.89 -4.98
N PHE A 22 11.38 13.58 -6.19
CA PHE A 22 9.99 13.32 -6.58
C PHE A 22 9.04 14.47 -6.21
N ASP A 23 9.54 15.70 -6.21
CA ASP A 23 8.81 16.93 -5.88
C ASP A 23 7.87 17.43 -6.99
N GLY A 24 7.74 16.68 -8.07
CA GLY A 24 6.93 17.03 -9.24
C GLY A 24 7.66 17.89 -10.28
N THR A 25 8.85 18.41 -9.98
CA THR A 25 9.69 19.15 -10.95
C THR A 25 10.67 18.26 -11.70
N GLY A 26 10.87 17.02 -11.20
CA GLY A 26 11.92 16.10 -11.69
C GLY A 26 13.32 16.48 -11.21
N ALA A 27 13.41 17.30 -10.17
CA ALA A 27 14.68 17.75 -9.62
C ALA A 27 15.49 16.59 -9.01
N VAL A 28 16.80 16.66 -9.22
CA VAL A 28 17.77 15.81 -8.55
C VAL A 28 18.60 16.70 -7.62
N ALA A 29 18.47 16.45 -6.32
CA ALA A 29 19.30 17.09 -5.31
C ALA A 29 20.60 16.30 -5.11
N HIS A 30 21.62 16.95 -4.57
CA HIS A 30 22.91 16.35 -4.22
C HIS A 30 23.20 16.39 -2.73
N THR A 31 22.43 17.18 -1.99
CA THR A 31 22.57 17.32 -0.54
C THR A 31 21.17 17.52 0.08
N LEU A 32 20.90 16.82 1.19
CA LEU A 32 19.75 17.05 2.06
C LEU A 32 20.24 17.30 3.47
N ALA A 33 19.62 18.25 4.16
CA ALA A 33 19.80 18.48 5.60
C ALA A 33 18.52 18.12 6.34
N VAL A 34 18.65 17.38 7.42
CA VAL A 34 17.55 16.88 8.25
C VAL A 34 17.70 17.41 9.67
N ARG A 35 16.57 17.86 10.26
CA ARG A 35 16.47 18.24 11.66
C ARG A 35 15.17 17.68 12.24
N ASP A 36 15.24 17.03 13.40
CA ASP A 36 14.08 16.43 14.08
C ASP A 36 13.24 15.54 13.13
N GLY A 37 13.92 14.74 12.29
CA GLY A 37 13.28 13.85 11.33
C GLY A 37 12.68 14.53 10.09
N VAL A 38 12.82 15.87 9.94
CA VAL A 38 12.25 16.66 8.84
C VAL A 38 13.35 17.21 7.95
N ILE A 39 13.15 17.22 6.64
CA ILE A 39 14.05 17.86 5.68
C ILE A 39 13.92 19.37 5.84
N VAL A 40 15.02 20.05 6.18
CA VAL A 40 15.03 21.51 6.42
C VAL A 40 15.70 22.29 5.32
N ALA A 41 16.55 21.68 4.50
CA ALA A 41 17.20 22.32 3.36
C ALA A 41 17.67 21.29 2.33
N THR A 42 17.91 21.76 1.10
CA THR A 42 18.50 20.99 0.00
C THR A 42 19.67 21.74 -0.63
N ASP A 43 20.58 21.04 -1.26
CA ASP A 43 21.72 21.51 -2.07
C ASP A 43 22.53 22.63 -1.38
N ASP A 44 22.73 23.78 -2.02
CA ASP A 44 23.55 24.87 -1.50
C ASP A 44 23.10 25.37 -0.12
N ALA A 45 21.79 25.34 0.16
CA ALA A 45 21.27 25.71 1.47
C ALA A 45 21.63 24.65 2.51
N ALA A 46 21.51 23.38 2.17
CA ALA A 46 21.90 22.27 3.05
C ALA A 46 23.42 22.23 3.30
N ALA A 47 24.22 22.47 2.26
CA ALA A 47 25.69 22.43 2.33
C ALA A 47 26.28 23.52 3.26
N ARG A 48 25.52 24.57 3.58
CA ARG A 48 25.94 25.65 4.49
C ARG A 48 25.66 25.36 5.97
N LEU A 49 24.82 24.33 6.23
CA LEU A 49 24.46 23.98 7.60
C LEU A 49 25.56 23.15 8.25
N ARG A 50 25.68 23.30 9.56
CA ARG A 50 26.58 22.47 10.37
C ARG A 50 25.81 21.26 10.89
N THR A 51 26.48 20.13 10.99
CA THR A 51 25.90 18.89 11.50
C THR A 51 26.95 18.09 12.25
N ARG A 52 26.51 17.19 13.12
CA ARG A 52 27.37 16.17 13.72
C ARG A 52 27.49 14.94 12.88
N ASP A 53 26.37 14.56 12.22
CA ASP A 53 26.29 13.32 11.47
C ASP A 53 26.18 13.63 9.97
N THR A 54 27.02 12.97 9.19
CA THR A 54 26.99 13.03 7.73
C THR A 54 26.86 11.62 7.18
N LEU A 55 25.91 11.43 6.28
CA LEU A 55 25.80 10.23 5.47
C LEU A 55 26.34 10.51 4.07
N GLU A 56 27.47 9.93 3.78
CA GLU A 56 28.03 9.92 2.41
C GLU A 56 27.33 8.81 1.60
N LEU A 57 26.77 9.17 0.47
CA LEU A 57 26.13 8.22 -0.43
C LEU A 57 27.13 7.47 -1.31
N ASP A 58 28.37 7.95 -1.40
CA ASP A 58 29.45 7.33 -2.17
C ASP A 58 29.04 7.04 -3.64
N GLY A 59 28.38 7.99 -4.28
CA GLY A 59 27.87 7.87 -5.63
C GLY A 59 26.55 7.11 -5.80
N ARG A 60 26.00 6.56 -4.72
CA ARG A 60 24.71 5.84 -4.71
C ARG A 60 23.52 6.78 -4.89
N THR A 61 22.34 6.19 -5.09
CA THR A 61 21.12 6.95 -5.34
C THR A 61 20.15 6.83 -4.16
N ALA A 62 19.67 7.96 -3.68
CA ALA A 62 18.56 8.04 -2.72
C ALA A 62 17.24 8.36 -3.43
N ILE A 63 16.17 7.71 -2.98
CA ILE A 63 14.78 7.96 -3.39
C ILE A 63 13.92 8.14 -2.12
N PRO A 64 12.71 8.73 -2.23
CA PRO A 64 11.76 8.67 -1.12
C PRO A 64 11.55 7.24 -0.66
N GLY A 65 11.33 7.06 0.63
CA GLY A 65 11.02 5.74 1.16
C GLY A 65 9.79 5.14 0.49
N ILE A 66 9.89 3.87 0.17
CA ILE A 66 8.78 3.12 -0.44
C ILE A 66 7.62 3.05 0.55
N ASN A 67 6.43 3.27 0.03
CA ASN A 67 5.16 3.09 0.73
C ASN A 67 4.36 1.98 0.05
N ASP A 68 4.33 0.81 0.65
CA ASP A 68 3.48 -0.28 0.17
C ASP A 68 2.04 -0.05 0.63
N ALA A 69 1.23 0.54 -0.23
CA ALA A 69 -0.10 1.00 0.11
C ALA A 69 -1.15 -0.12 0.27
N HIS A 70 -0.73 -1.39 0.32
CA HIS A 70 -1.55 -2.56 0.63
C HIS A 70 -0.69 -3.79 0.95
N LEU A 71 -0.48 -4.09 2.23
CA LEU A 71 0.13 -5.34 2.69
C LEU A 71 -0.36 -5.69 4.11
N HIS A 72 -0.25 -6.96 4.48
CA HIS A 72 -0.66 -7.50 5.77
C HIS A 72 0.57 -7.84 6.62
N ALA A 73 1.09 -6.82 7.34
CA ALA A 73 2.37 -6.92 8.03
C ALA A 73 2.39 -7.98 9.13
N ALA A 74 1.32 -8.07 9.93
CA ALA A 74 1.24 -9.08 10.98
C ALA A 74 1.26 -10.50 10.39
N TRP A 75 0.52 -10.71 9.31
CA TRP A 75 0.45 -11.99 8.62
C TRP A 75 1.77 -12.32 7.93
N LEU A 76 2.39 -11.35 7.24
CA LEU A 76 3.72 -11.49 6.66
C LEU A 76 4.75 -11.92 7.72
N GLY A 77 4.80 -11.21 8.84
CA GLY A 77 5.77 -11.51 9.89
C GLY A 77 5.54 -12.85 10.57
N ALA A 78 4.29 -13.30 10.69
CA ALA A 78 3.95 -14.60 11.26
C ALA A 78 4.31 -15.77 10.31
N ARG A 79 4.14 -15.57 8.99
CA ARG A 79 4.37 -16.61 7.98
C ARG A 79 5.80 -16.69 7.46
N TRP A 80 6.54 -15.58 7.50
CA TRP A 80 7.85 -15.50 6.86
C TRP A 80 8.77 -16.68 7.20
N PRO A 81 9.44 -17.32 6.20
CA PRO A 81 9.60 -16.90 4.79
C PRO A 81 8.54 -17.43 3.80
N HIS A 82 7.47 -18.03 4.25
CA HIS A 82 6.49 -18.71 3.41
C HIS A 82 5.45 -17.73 2.86
N LEU A 83 5.54 -17.42 1.58
CA LEU A 83 4.56 -16.63 0.84
C LEU A 83 3.57 -17.56 0.12
N PHE A 84 2.36 -17.08 -0.20
CA PHE A 84 1.39 -17.91 -0.94
C PHE A 84 1.89 -18.22 -2.35
N PHE A 85 2.39 -17.22 -3.07
CA PHE A 85 3.08 -17.44 -4.35
C PHE A 85 4.58 -17.59 -4.10
N SER A 86 4.98 -18.81 -3.74
CA SER A 86 6.37 -19.21 -3.54
C SER A 86 6.57 -20.66 -3.97
N ASP A 87 7.82 -21.09 -4.07
CA ASP A 87 8.17 -22.49 -4.39
C ASP A 87 7.95 -23.44 -3.21
N THR A 88 7.48 -22.96 -2.06
CA THR A 88 7.17 -23.80 -0.89
C THR A 88 5.94 -24.64 -1.20
N PRO A 89 6.05 -25.97 -1.13
CA PRO A 89 4.90 -26.86 -1.33
C PRO A 89 3.74 -26.51 -0.40
N PRO A 90 2.48 -26.63 -0.85
CA PRO A 90 1.31 -26.28 -0.03
C PRO A 90 1.27 -26.97 1.33
N GLU A 91 1.71 -28.22 1.40
CA GLU A 91 1.76 -29.01 2.64
C GLU A 91 2.83 -28.56 3.64
N GLU A 92 3.82 -27.78 3.18
CA GLU A 92 4.87 -27.20 4.03
C GLU A 92 4.55 -25.75 4.42
N GLN A 93 3.49 -25.18 3.87
CA GLN A 93 3.10 -23.82 4.20
C GLN A 93 2.44 -23.75 5.58
N PRO A 94 2.72 -22.70 6.37
CA PRO A 94 2.05 -22.50 7.66
C PRO A 94 0.54 -22.38 7.48
N ALA A 95 -0.21 -23.16 8.25
CA ALA A 95 -1.67 -23.18 8.24
C ALA A 95 -2.22 -23.04 9.66
N GLY A 96 -3.50 -22.68 9.77
CA GLY A 96 -4.17 -22.50 11.06
C GLY A 96 -3.67 -21.28 11.83
N ARG A 97 -3.72 -21.36 13.15
CA ARG A 97 -3.40 -20.24 14.04
C ARG A 97 -1.90 -19.97 14.10
N LEU A 98 -1.49 -18.83 13.57
CA LEU A 98 -0.08 -18.42 13.47
C LEU A 98 0.39 -17.63 14.70
N VAL A 99 -0.52 -16.85 15.29
CA VAL A 99 -0.27 -16.08 16.51
C VAL A 99 -1.43 -16.23 17.48
N SER A 100 -1.12 -16.49 18.75
CA SER A 100 -2.09 -16.72 19.81
C SER A 100 -1.87 -15.80 21.01
N THR A 101 -0.62 -15.44 21.27
CA THR A 101 -0.22 -14.62 22.43
C THR A 101 0.16 -13.21 22.03
N ALA A 102 0.12 -12.27 22.97
CA ALA A 102 0.57 -10.89 22.75
C ALA A 102 2.05 -10.86 22.28
N GLU A 103 2.92 -11.71 22.85
CA GLU A 103 4.33 -11.74 22.45
C GLU A 103 4.52 -12.26 21.02
N GLU A 104 3.76 -13.26 20.59
CA GLU A 104 3.81 -13.74 19.20
C GLU A 104 3.33 -12.66 18.22
N ARG A 105 2.26 -11.92 18.54
CA ARG A 105 1.79 -10.79 17.72
C ARG A 105 2.85 -9.69 17.62
N ARG A 106 3.46 -9.30 18.74
CA ARG A 106 4.54 -8.32 18.78
C ARG A 106 5.76 -8.79 17.98
N SER A 107 6.13 -10.05 18.11
CA SER A 107 7.25 -10.65 17.36
C SER A 107 6.98 -10.68 15.86
N ALA A 108 5.75 -11.00 15.44
CA ALA A 108 5.33 -10.96 14.04
C ALA A 108 5.47 -9.55 13.45
N LEU A 109 4.94 -8.51 14.12
CA LEU A 109 5.07 -7.13 13.65
C LEU A 109 6.53 -6.66 13.58
N ARG A 110 7.33 -6.93 14.62
CA ARG A 110 8.76 -6.57 14.63
C ARG A 110 9.54 -7.27 13.52
N ARG A 111 9.19 -8.54 13.21
CA ARG A 111 9.78 -9.27 12.09
C ARG A 111 9.41 -8.62 10.76
N ALA A 112 8.12 -8.32 10.57
CA ALA A 112 7.65 -7.62 9.36
C ALA A 112 8.38 -6.30 9.17
N TRP A 113 8.46 -5.44 10.18
CA TRP A 113 9.16 -4.16 10.09
C TRP A 113 10.64 -4.28 9.71
N ARG A 114 11.35 -5.31 10.22
CA ARG A 114 12.73 -5.57 9.77
C ARG A 114 12.77 -5.94 8.28
N LEU A 115 11.86 -6.84 7.84
CA LEU A 115 11.77 -7.24 6.44
C LEU A 115 11.46 -6.06 5.51
N LEU A 116 10.59 -5.15 5.94
CA LEU A 116 10.24 -3.95 5.20
C LEU A 116 11.44 -2.98 5.16
N ALA A 117 12.11 -2.76 6.27
CA ALA A 117 13.31 -1.93 6.33
C ALA A 117 14.43 -2.44 5.40
N GLU A 118 14.67 -3.76 5.34
CA GLU A 118 15.64 -4.38 4.42
C GLU A 118 15.32 -4.11 2.93
N ARG A 119 14.07 -3.72 2.64
CA ARG A 119 13.56 -3.45 1.29
C ARG A 119 13.33 -1.96 1.01
N GLY A 120 13.74 -1.06 1.91
CA GLY A 120 13.54 0.36 1.71
C GLY A 120 12.09 0.82 1.92
N ILE A 121 11.23 -0.02 2.48
CA ILE A 121 9.83 0.30 2.76
C ILE A 121 9.76 1.01 4.11
N THR A 122 9.39 2.30 4.06
CA THR A 122 9.34 3.18 5.24
C THR A 122 7.92 3.37 5.75
N SER A 123 6.92 3.06 4.93
CA SER A 123 5.51 3.09 5.32
C SER A 123 4.70 2.05 4.56
N TYR A 124 3.54 1.69 5.12
CA TYR A 124 2.61 0.77 4.48
C TYR A 124 1.17 0.99 4.95
N THR A 125 0.22 0.46 4.18
CA THR A 125 -1.18 0.35 4.60
C THR A 125 -1.50 -1.09 4.99
N GLU A 126 -1.97 -1.30 6.23
CA GLU A 126 -2.53 -2.55 6.75
C GLU A 126 -4.05 -2.52 6.61
N PRO A 127 -4.64 -3.14 5.58
CA PRO A 127 -6.06 -3.01 5.30
C PRO A 127 -6.83 -4.21 5.84
N GLY A 128 -7.34 -4.13 7.06
CA GLY A 128 -8.26 -5.15 7.49
C GLY A 128 -8.03 -5.75 8.88
N ILE A 129 -7.85 -4.90 9.89
CA ILE A 129 -7.79 -5.33 11.29
C ILE A 129 -9.11 -4.99 11.98
N GLY A 130 -9.73 -5.95 12.67
CA GLY A 130 -10.94 -5.67 13.42
C GLY A 130 -11.66 -6.86 14.04
N PRO A 131 -12.80 -6.62 14.70
CA PRO A 131 -13.47 -7.60 15.57
C PRO A 131 -14.07 -8.80 14.82
N GLY A 132 -14.33 -8.70 13.50
CA GLY A 132 -14.77 -9.84 12.70
C GLY A 132 -13.72 -10.96 12.65
N GLU A 133 -12.46 -10.65 12.91
CA GLU A 133 -11.32 -11.57 12.91
C GLU A 133 -10.86 -12.00 14.32
N ASP A 134 -11.60 -11.69 15.40
CA ASP A 134 -11.22 -12.07 16.76
C ASP A 134 -11.14 -13.60 16.93
N THR A 135 -11.96 -14.33 16.20
CA THR A 135 -11.92 -15.81 16.09
C THR A 135 -11.32 -16.31 14.79
N GLY A 136 -10.73 -15.42 13.98
CA GLY A 136 -10.12 -15.72 12.69
C GLY A 136 -9.02 -16.78 12.81
N GLU A 137 -8.85 -17.58 11.75
CA GLU A 137 -7.98 -18.74 11.74
C GLU A 137 -6.54 -18.39 12.13
N THR A 138 -5.96 -17.35 11.52
CA THR A 138 -4.54 -17.03 11.68
C THR A 138 -4.21 -16.30 12.99
N GLY A 139 -5.16 -15.59 13.57
CA GLY A 139 -4.96 -14.70 14.71
C GLY A 139 -4.24 -13.38 14.38
N CYS A 140 -4.05 -13.08 13.09
CA CYS A 140 -3.27 -11.91 12.64
C CYS A 140 -4.11 -10.64 12.43
N PHE A 141 -5.45 -10.70 12.48
CA PHE A 141 -6.33 -9.62 12.02
C PHE A 141 -7.35 -9.15 13.05
N GLY A 142 -7.43 -9.78 14.22
CA GLY A 142 -8.41 -9.45 15.26
C GLY A 142 -8.11 -8.16 16.01
N THR A 143 -9.02 -7.79 16.91
CA THR A 143 -8.90 -6.61 17.79
C THR A 143 -7.60 -6.62 18.60
N ASP A 144 -7.16 -7.78 19.08
CA ASP A 144 -5.88 -7.94 19.77
C ASP A 144 -4.67 -7.47 18.96
N MET A 145 -4.74 -7.57 17.63
CA MET A 145 -3.67 -7.08 16.76
C MET A 145 -3.71 -5.56 16.67
N LEU A 146 -4.89 -4.94 16.61
CA LEU A 146 -5.04 -3.48 16.67
C LEU A 146 -4.45 -2.93 17.98
N ASP A 147 -4.73 -3.59 19.10
CA ASP A 147 -4.17 -3.23 20.40
C ASP A 147 -2.65 -3.35 20.41
N THR A 148 -2.11 -4.41 19.79
CA THR A 148 -0.65 -4.62 19.65
C THR A 148 0.01 -3.50 18.84
N TYR A 149 -0.59 -3.03 17.75
CA TYR A 149 -0.12 -1.85 17.02
C TYR A 149 -0.06 -0.61 17.92
N GLY A 150 -1.14 -0.35 18.67
CA GLY A 150 -1.22 0.77 19.60
C GLY A 150 -0.20 0.69 20.74
N GLU A 151 0.08 -0.50 21.26
CA GLU A 151 1.12 -0.73 22.29
C GLU A 151 2.52 -0.42 21.75
N LEU A 152 2.90 -1.04 20.63
CA LEU A 152 4.20 -0.85 20.00
C LEU A 152 4.41 0.62 19.58
N HIS A 153 3.33 1.29 19.15
CA HIS A 153 3.37 2.73 18.88
C HIS A 153 3.73 3.54 20.15
N ARG A 154 3.02 3.31 21.26
CA ARG A 154 3.28 4.02 22.53
C ARG A 154 4.68 3.75 23.10
N GLU A 155 5.25 2.61 22.81
CA GLU A 155 6.63 2.25 23.18
C GLU A 155 7.69 2.89 22.25
N GLY A 156 7.30 3.53 21.15
CA GLY A 156 8.23 4.06 20.14
C GLY A 156 9.00 2.95 19.40
N ALA A 157 8.45 1.75 19.32
CA ALA A 157 9.12 0.58 18.74
C ALA A 157 8.95 0.47 17.22
N GLN A 158 8.14 1.34 16.60
CA GLN A 158 7.89 1.33 15.16
C GLN A 158 9.12 1.80 14.37
N THR A 159 9.42 1.07 13.30
CA THR A 159 10.44 1.43 12.30
C THR A 159 9.83 1.68 10.92
N SER A 160 8.51 1.60 10.81
CA SER A 160 7.74 1.95 9.61
C SER A 160 6.48 2.70 10.02
N ARG A 161 6.04 3.64 9.18
CA ARG A 161 4.76 4.33 9.40
C ARG A 161 3.61 3.46 8.88
N VAL A 162 2.49 3.49 9.58
CA VAL A 162 1.35 2.58 9.32
C VAL A 162 0.08 3.38 9.09
N THR A 163 -0.59 3.12 7.98
CA THR A 163 -1.99 3.47 7.76
C THR A 163 -2.80 2.18 7.96
N LEU A 164 -3.71 2.14 8.93
CA LEU A 164 -4.49 0.96 9.25
C LEU A 164 -5.97 1.20 8.94
N LEU A 165 -6.60 0.30 8.21
CA LEU A 165 -8.03 0.33 7.95
C LEU A 165 -8.73 -0.76 8.76
N ARG A 166 -9.84 -0.38 9.42
CA ARG A 166 -10.61 -1.30 10.24
C ARG A 166 -11.50 -2.20 9.38
N LEU A 167 -11.58 -3.46 9.75
CA LEU A 167 -12.47 -4.46 9.15
C LEU A 167 -13.56 -4.85 10.14
N PHE A 168 -14.81 -4.87 9.67
CA PHE A 168 -15.96 -5.30 10.45
C PHE A 168 -16.62 -6.56 9.87
N GLY A 169 -15.83 -7.36 9.17
CA GLY A 169 -16.13 -8.65 8.59
C GLY A 169 -14.89 -9.54 8.67
N THR A 170 -14.81 -10.54 7.81
CA THR A 170 -13.65 -11.45 7.73
C THR A 170 -12.78 -11.13 6.51
N ILE A 171 -11.48 -11.42 6.62
CA ILE A 171 -10.53 -11.32 5.52
C ILE A 171 -10.97 -12.26 4.41
N ASP A 172 -10.99 -11.76 3.18
CA ASP A 172 -11.43 -12.47 1.96
C ASP A 172 -12.79 -13.18 2.12
N GLY A 173 -13.63 -12.67 3.00
CA GLY A 173 -14.87 -13.32 3.37
C GLY A 173 -16.04 -12.38 3.62
N GLU A 174 -17.01 -12.90 4.35
CA GLU A 174 -18.29 -12.27 4.53
C GLU A 174 -18.25 -11.08 5.51
N SER A 175 -19.01 -10.04 5.17
CA SER A 175 -19.32 -8.92 6.07
C SER A 175 -20.83 -8.74 6.19
N THR A 176 -21.36 -8.71 7.43
CA THR A 176 -22.77 -8.39 7.66
C THR A 176 -22.96 -6.89 7.86
N LEU A 177 -24.08 -6.34 7.36
CA LEU A 177 -24.42 -4.93 7.59
C LEU A 177 -24.56 -4.63 9.08
N GLU A 178 -25.09 -5.56 9.87
CA GLU A 178 -25.27 -5.41 11.32
C GLU A 178 -23.93 -5.24 12.04
N ASP A 179 -22.94 -6.11 11.76
CA ASP A 179 -21.60 -6.01 12.36
C ASP A 179 -20.89 -4.73 11.92
N PHE A 180 -21.03 -4.36 10.64
CA PHE A 180 -20.49 -3.12 10.12
C PHE A 180 -21.09 -1.89 10.82
N GLU A 181 -22.43 -1.82 10.95
CA GLU A 181 -23.12 -0.74 11.66
C GLU A 181 -22.70 -0.63 13.12
N ARG A 182 -22.52 -1.76 13.80
CA ARG A 182 -22.05 -1.82 15.18
C ARG A 182 -20.61 -1.33 15.28
N GLY A 183 -19.73 -1.88 14.45
CA GLY A 183 -18.31 -1.60 14.48
C GLY A 183 -17.95 -0.16 14.11
N ILE A 184 -18.62 0.41 13.12
CA ILE A 184 -18.32 1.77 12.64
C ILE A 184 -18.71 2.87 13.65
N ARG A 185 -19.56 2.55 14.67
CA ARG A 185 -19.91 3.46 15.76
C ARG A 185 -18.80 3.57 16.80
N THR A 186 -17.93 2.56 16.92
CA THR A 186 -16.80 2.58 17.83
C THR A 186 -15.71 3.49 17.25
N PRO A 187 -15.26 4.53 17.98
CA PRO A 187 -14.20 5.39 17.49
C PRO A 187 -12.89 4.60 17.34
N ALA A 188 -12.06 5.01 16.39
CA ALA A 188 -10.71 4.48 16.27
C ALA A 188 -9.85 4.92 17.47
N PRO A 189 -8.89 4.10 17.92
CA PRO A 189 -7.91 4.52 18.92
C PRO A 189 -7.18 5.80 18.50
N ALA A 190 -6.96 6.71 19.44
CA ALA A 190 -6.19 7.92 19.21
C ALA A 190 -4.70 7.58 19.21
N CYS A 191 -4.02 7.88 18.08
CA CYS A 191 -2.58 7.68 17.89
C CYS A 191 -2.00 8.92 17.21
N ASP A 192 -0.66 9.03 17.18
CA ASP A 192 0.00 10.03 16.33
C ASP A 192 -0.15 9.61 14.86
N PRO A 193 -0.90 10.37 14.03
CA PRO A 193 -1.19 9.99 12.66
C PRO A 193 0.04 9.99 11.73
N ARG A 194 1.17 10.54 12.18
CA ARG A 194 2.43 10.41 11.43
C ARG A 194 3.05 9.03 11.55
N TRP A 195 2.68 8.26 12.58
CA TRP A 195 3.20 6.92 12.83
C TRP A 195 2.15 5.82 12.70
N LEU A 196 0.97 6.04 13.24
CA LEU A 196 -0.16 5.10 13.16
C LEU A 196 -1.44 5.89 12.87
N ALA A 197 -1.83 5.96 11.60
CA ALA A 197 -3.09 6.55 11.17
C ALA A 197 -4.18 5.48 11.04
N ILE A 198 -5.41 5.78 11.45
CA ILE A 198 -6.58 4.90 11.31
C ILE A 198 -7.71 5.68 10.64
N PRO A 199 -7.57 6.03 9.34
CA PRO A 199 -8.48 6.97 8.67
C PRO A 199 -9.78 6.35 8.19
N GLY A 200 -9.91 5.02 8.14
CA GLY A 200 -11.00 4.42 7.40
C GLY A 200 -11.30 2.96 7.67
N VAL A 201 -11.96 2.37 6.69
CA VAL A 201 -12.47 1.01 6.74
C VAL A 201 -12.13 0.22 5.46
N LYS A 202 -11.98 -1.10 5.62
CA LYS A 202 -11.90 -2.07 4.53
C LYS A 202 -13.26 -2.77 4.38
N ILE A 203 -13.68 -3.02 3.15
CA ILE A 203 -14.84 -3.82 2.79
C ILE A 203 -14.40 -4.83 1.72
N PHE A 204 -14.78 -6.10 1.88
CA PHE A 204 -14.67 -7.12 0.84
C PHE A 204 -15.98 -7.17 0.06
N ALA A 205 -15.97 -6.74 -1.22
CA ALA A 205 -17.15 -6.75 -2.06
C ALA A 205 -17.36 -8.11 -2.71
N ASP A 206 -16.32 -8.68 -3.31
CA ASP A 206 -16.37 -9.94 -4.05
C ASP A 206 -15.10 -10.80 -3.87
N GLY A 207 -15.00 -11.90 -4.60
CA GLY A 207 -13.82 -12.77 -4.62
C GLY A 207 -12.83 -12.38 -5.72
N ILE A 208 -12.27 -13.39 -6.45
CA ILE A 208 -11.20 -13.19 -7.44
C ILE A 208 -11.49 -13.89 -8.77
N PRO A 209 -11.05 -13.33 -9.93
CA PRO A 209 -11.30 -13.91 -11.25
C PRO A 209 -10.73 -15.32 -11.44
N PRO A 210 -9.54 -15.67 -10.95
CA PRO A 210 -8.98 -17.03 -11.10
C PRO A 210 -9.85 -18.13 -10.50
N MET A 211 -10.69 -17.80 -9.51
CA MET A 211 -11.61 -18.74 -8.85
C MET A 211 -13.07 -18.60 -9.31
N ALA A 212 -13.34 -17.76 -10.32
CA ALA A 212 -14.68 -17.42 -10.80
C ALA A 212 -15.61 -16.86 -9.70
N THR A 213 -15.05 -16.18 -8.70
CA THR A 213 -15.79 -15.64 -7.55
C THR A 213 -15.90 -14.11 -7.54
N ALA A 214 -15.14 -13.40 -8.38
CA ALA A 214 -15.34 -11.97 -8.63
C ALA A 214 -16.73 -11.74 -9.25
N TRP A 215 -17.43 -10.70 -8.81
CA TRP A 215 -18.77 -10.42 -9.32
C TRP A 215 -18.72 -9.65 -10.63
N VAL A 216 -19.08 -10.34 -11.74
CA VAL A 216 -18.91 -9.87 -13.12
C VAL A 216 -20.22 -9.73 -13.87
N ALA A 217 -20.24 -8.85 -14.88
CA ALA A 217 -21.40 -8.66 -15.77
C ALA A 217 -21.52 -9.80 -16.80
N GLU A 218 -20.41 -10.19 -17.40
CA GLU A 218 -20.36 -11.30 -18.37
C GLU A 218 -19.98 -12.60 -17.64
N PRO A 219 -20.76 -13.70 -17.81
CA PRO A 219 -20.48 -14.95 -17.11
C PRO A 219 -19.09 -15.52 -17.39
N TYR A 220 -18.54 -16.23 -16.40
CA TYR A 220 -17.34 -17.07 -16.57
C TYR A 220 -17.59 -18.27 -17.48
N ALA A 221 -16.52 -19.00 -17.78
CA ALA A 221 -16.60 -20.19 -18.65
C ALA A 221 -17.57 -21.28 -18.15
N ASP A 222 -17.78 -21.35 -16.83
CA ASP A 222 -18.74 -22.28 -16.19
C ASP A 222 -20.20 -21.75 -16.15
N GLY A 223 -20.44 -20.54 -16.67
CA GLY A 223 -21.74 -19.88 -16.68
C GLY A 223 -22.09 -19.13 -15.38
N THR A 224 -21.24 -19.12 -14.36
CA THR A 224 -21.44 -18.34 -13.13
C THR A 224 -21.02 -16.89 -13.31
N THR A 225 -21.43 -15.99 -12.41
CA THR A 225 -21.06 -14.57 -12.43
C THR A 225 -20.36 -14.14 -11.14
N GLY A 226 -19.99 -15.05 -10.26
CA GLY A 226 -19.55 -14.71 -8.91
C GLY A 226 -20.66 -14.05 -8.09
N ALA A 227 -20.30 -13.48 -6.94
CA ALA A 227 -21.27 -12.85 -6.07
C ALA A 227 -20.61 -11.85 -5.11
N LEU A 228 -21.45 -10.94 -4.53
CA LEU A 228 -21.05 -10.10 -3.41
C LEU A 228 -20.90 -10.94 -2.12
N LEU A 229 -19.89 -10.60 -1.32
CA LEU A 229 -19.60 -11.19 0.00
C LEU A 229 -20.30 -10.47 1.15
N THR A 230 -21.05 -9.41 0.87
CA THR A 230 -21.80 -8.66 1.87
C THR A 230 -23.18 -9.26 2.12
N ARG A 231 -23.70 -9.15 3.36
CA ARG A 231 -25.00 -9.66 3.74
C ARG A 231 -25.82 -8.64 4.55
N GLY A 232 -27.14 -8.65 4.31
CA GLY A 232 -28.13 -7.87 5.04
C GLY A 232 -29.54 -8.38 4.75
N GLU A 233 -30.54 -7.92 5.49
CA GLU A 233 -31.94 -8.36 5.33
C GLU A 233 -32.51 -8.08 3.93
N GLU A 234 -32.12 -6.96 3.31
CA GLU A 234 -32.55 -6.57 1.96
C GLU A 234 -31.67 -7.15 0.84
N GLY A 235 -30.75 -8.03 1.18
CA GLY A 235 -29.83 -8.71 0.26
C GLY A 235 -28.43 -8.09 0.16
N PRO A 236 -27.52 -8.79 -0.55
CA PRO A 236 -26.09 -8.44 -0.57
C PRO A 236 -25.80 -7.07 -1.15
N LEU A 237 -26.49 -6.68 -2.24
CA LEU A 237 -26.25 -5.39 -2.90
C LEU A 237 -26.67 -4.22 -2.02
N SER A 238 -27.86 -4.29 -1.41
CA SER A 238 -28.32 -3.24 -0.48
C SER A 238 -27.38 -3.12 0.71
N ALA A 239 -26.91 -4.24 1.26
CA ALA A 239 -25.93 -4.26 2.36
C ALA A 239 -24.61 -3.58 1.94
N PHE A 240 -24.06 -3.93 0.79
CA PHE A 240 -22.83 -3.31 0.26
C PHE A 240 -22.97 -1.79 0.11
N GLN A 241 -24.02 -1.36 -0.60
CA GLN A 241 -24.29 0.06 -0.83
C GLN A 241 -24.43 0.82 0.51
N ARG A 242 -25.16 0.22 1.46
CA ARG A 242 -25.37 0.82 2.79
C ARG A 242 -24.09 0.92 3.61
N MET A 243 -23.20 -0.07 3.55
CA MET A 243 -21.87 0.00 4.21
C MET A 243 -21.03 1.15 3.65
N VAL A 244 -20.99 1.32 2.31
CA VAL A 244 -20.27 2.42 1.66
C VAL A 244 -20.86 3.77 2.07
N GLU A 245 -22.20 3.93 2.05
CA GLU A 245 -22.89 5.16 2.47
C GLU A 245 -22.60 5.52 3.94
N LEU A 246 -22.63 4.54 4.82
CA LEU A 246 -22.38 4.74 6.25
C LEU A 246 -20.94 5.18 6.52
N ALA A 247 -19.97 4.63 5.81
CA ALA A 247 -18.57 5.02 5.95
C ALA A 247 -18.33 6.43 5.37
N ALA A 248 -18.83 6.70 4.16
CA ALA A 248 -18.69 7.99 3.50
C ALA A 248 -19.36 9.12 4.30
N SER A 249 -20.58 8.90 4.84
CA SER A 249 -21.28 9.88 5.67
C SER A 249 -20.54 10.28 6.95
N ARG A 250 -19.56 9.49 7.37
CA ARG A 250 -18.66 9.77 8.50
C ARG A 250 -17.32 10.37 8.10
N GLY A 251 -17.10 10.63 6.82
CA GLY A 251 -15.82 11.12 6.30
C GLY A 251 -14.69 10.09 6.41
N LEU A 252 -15.00 8.81 6.53
CA LEU A 252 -14.00 7.75 6.60
C LEU A 252 -13.50 7.40 5.19
N GLN A 253 -12.21 7.15 5.07
CA GLN A 253 -11.66 6.51 3.87
C GLN A 253 -12.25 5.10 3.71
N ILE A 254 -12.52 4.71 2.47
CA ILE A 254 -13.05 3.39 2.15
C ILE A 254 -12.10 2.72 1.17
N ALA A 255 -11.58 1.55 1.57
CA ALA A 255 -10.90 0.63 0.68
C ALA A 255 -11.81 -0.56 0.40
N VAL A 256 -12.11 -0.80 -0.86
CA VAL A 256 -12.99 -1.92 -1.26
C VAL A 256 -12.16 -2.94 -2.04
N HIS A 257 -12.09 -4.18 -1.53
CA HIS A 257 -11.70 -5.30 -2.37
C HIS A 257 -12.78 -5.50 -3.42
N ALA A 258 -12.48 -5.20 -4.66
CA ALA A 258 -13.39 -5.35 -5.79
C ALA A 258 -12.59 -5.68 -7.05
N THR A 259 -12.68 -6.91 -7.48
CA THR A 259 -11.96 -7.44 -8.65
C THR A 259 -12.86 -7.54 -9.88
N GLY A 260 -14.17 -7.78 -9.68
CA GLY A 260 -15.15 -7.83 -10.74
C GLY A 260 -15.67 -6.45 -11.16
N ASP A 261 -15.95 -6.31 -12.44
CA ASP A 261 -16.47 -5.07 -13.03
C ASP A 261 -17.83 -4.64 -12.44
N ARG A 262 -18.70 -5.58 -12.01
CA ARG A 262 -19.96 -5.23 -11.34
C ARG A 262 -19.74 -4.67 -9.94
N SER A 263 -18.84 -5.24 -9.16
CA SER A 263 -18.52 -4.74 -7.83
C SER A 263 -17.96 -3.31 -7.89
N ILE A 264 -17.08 -3.05 -8.87
CA ILE A 264 -16.53 -1.72 -9.12
C ILE A 264 -17.62 -0.74 -9.56
N ALA A 265 -18.53 -1.16 -10.45
CA ALA A 265 -19.65 -0.34 -10.91
C ALA A 265 -20.56 0.10 -9.77
N GLU A 266 -20.89 -0.80 -8.83
CA GLU A 266 -21.76 -0.51 -7.69
C GLU A 266 -21.07 0.40 -6.67
N PHE A 267 -19.77 0.21 -6.41
CA PHE A 267 -19.00 1.13 -5.59
C PHE A 267 -19.03 2.55 -6.16
N LEU A 268 -18.72 2.69 -7.45
CA LEU A 268 -18.79 3.97 -8.17
C LEU A 268 -20.17 4.60 -8.10
N ALA A 269 -21.23 3.82 -8.34
CA ALA A 269 -22.59 4.32 -8.29
C ALA A 269 -22.97 4.91 -6.92
N VAL A 270 -22.44 4.34 -5.83
CA VAL A 270 -22.63 4.92 -4.49
C VAL A 270 -21.83 6.21 -4.34
N LEU A 271 -20.54 6.25 -4.70
CA LEU A 271 -19.71 7.44 -4.58
C LEU A 271 -20.26 8.63 -5.38
N GLU A 272 -20.76 8.38 -6.59
CA GLU A 272 -21.36 9.41 -7.45
C GLU A 272 -22.64 10.02 -6.84
N ARG A 273 -23.44 9.20 -6.12
CA ARG A 273 -24.63 9.71 -5.41
C ARG A 273 -24.28 10.51 -4.16
N LEU A 274 -23.11 10.30 -3.61
CA LEU A 274 -22.67 10.91 -2.35
C LEU A 274 -21.78 12.15 -2.55
N SER A 275 -21.96 12.86 -3.66
CA SER A 275 -21.19 14.08 -3.97
C SER A 275 -21.23 15.15 -2.86
N ASP A 276 -22.28 15.14 -2.05
CA ASP A 276 -22.48 16.08 -0.93
C ASP A 276 -22.00 15.51 0.42
N ALA A 277 -21.44 14.30 0.44
CA ALA A 277 -20.89 13.70 1.66
C ALA A 277 -19.64 14.50 2.14
N PRO A 278 -19.32 14.45 3.44
CA PRO A 278 -18.08 15.02 3.95
C PRO A 278 -16.88 14.49 3.17
N ALA A 279 -15.97 15.38 2.75
CA ALA A 279 -14.74 14.95 2.10
C ALA A 279 -13.94 14.04 3.05
N PRO A 280 -13.53 12.84 2.62
CA PRO A 280 -12.75 11.95 3.44
C PRO A 280 -11.36 12.54 3.70
N ALA A 281 -10.73 12.12 4.80
CA ALA A 281 -9.36 12.52 5.14
C ALA A 281 -8.34 12.05 4.09
N ALA A 282 -8.67 11.00 3.35
CA ALA A 282 -7.87 10.42 2.28
C ALA A 282 -8.78 9.87 1.15
N PRO A 283 -8.32 9.80 -0.10
CA PRO A 283 -9.10 9.28 -1.22
C PRO A 283 -9.63 7.88 -0.96
N HIS A 284 -10.88 7.60 -1.36
CA HIS A 284 -11.38 6.24 -1.44
C HIS A 284 -10.66 5.47 -2.54
N TYR A 285 -10.61 4.15 -2.46
CA TYR A 285 -9.97 3.35 -3.51
C TYR A 285 -10.50 1.93 -3.61
N VAL A 286 -10.37 1.37 -4.80
CA VAL A 286 -10.55 -0.04 -5.09
C VAL A 286 -9.22 -0.75 -4.91
N VAL A 287 -9.23 -1.86 -4.20
CA VAL A 287 -8.10 -2.79 -4.12
C VAL A 287 -8.25 -3.81 -5.24
N HIS A 288 -7.17 -4.13 -5.91
CA HIS A 288 -7.05 -4.97 -7.09
C HIS A 288 -7.59 -4.28 -8.36
N GLY A 289 -8.91 -4.26 -8.57
CA GLY A 289 -9.49 -3.66 -9.76
C GLY A 289 -9.20 -4.46 -11.04
N ASP A 290 -9.03 -5.78 -10.92
CA ASP A 290 -8.53 -6.68 -11.96
C ASP A 290 -9.29 -6.58 -13.29
N LEU A 291 -10.62 -6.43 -13.21
CA LEU A 291 -11.51 -6.33 -14.38
C LEU A 291 -12.12 -4.93 -14.54
N ALA A 292 -11.43 -3.89 -14.04
CA ALA A 292 -11.88 -2.52 -14.21
C ALA A 292 -11.92 -2.13 -15.69
N THR A 293 -13.06 -1.58 -16.15
CA THR A 293 -13.19 -1.12 -17.53
C THR A 293 -12.62 0.30 -17.70
N PRO A 294 -12.22 0.70 -18.92
CA PRO A 294 -11.75 2.06 -19.17
C PRO A 294 -12.73 3.16 -18.73
N GLU A 295 -14.05 2.91 -18.88
CA GLU A 295 -15.08 3.82 -18.40
C GLU A 295 -15.06 3.95 -16.87
N GLN A 296 -14.94 2.83 -16.17
CA GLN A 296 -14.86 2.82 -14.69
C GLN A 296 -13.60 3.53 -14.19
N ILE A 297 -12.47 3.35 -14.85
CA ILE A 297 -11.21 4.03 -14.53
C ILE A 297 -11.40 5.56 -14.63
N ASP A 298 -12.02 6.05 -15.72
CA ASP A 298 -12.31 7.47 -15.87
C ASP A 298 -13.33 7.99 -14.84
N ARG A 299 -14.34 7.19 -14.49
CA ARG A 299 -15.29 7.52 -13.42
C ARG A 299 -14.60 7.61 -12.04
N MET A 300 -13.69 6.67 -11.72
CA MET A 300 -12.87 6.73 -10.49
C MET A 300 -12.09 8.04 -10.40
N ARG A 301 -11.43 8.44 -11.49
CA ARG A 301 -10.73 9.72 -11.56
C ARG A 301 -11.67 10.91 -11.27
N ARG A 302 -12.87 10.92 -11.88
CA ARG A 302 -13.86 12.01 -11.71
C ARG A 302 -14.37 12.14 -10.28
N VAL A 303 -14.55 11.05 -9.56
CA VAL A 303 -14.97 11.06 -8.16
C VAL A 303 -13.79 11.24 -7.18
N GLY A 304 -12.56 11.38 -7.70
CA GLY A 304 -11.35 11.53 -6.88
C GLY A 304 -10.91 10.27 -6.12
N ALA A 305 -11.40 9.11 -6.55
CA ALA A 305 -11.01 7.81 -6.00
C ALA A 305 -9.85 7.18 -6.80
N GLY A 306 -9.25 6.11 -6.27
CA GLY A 306 -8.07 5.48 -6.85
C GLY A 306 -8.12 3.95 -6.90
N PHE A 307 -6.99 3.36 -7.30
CA PHE A 307 -6.75 1.92 -7.32
C PHE A 307 -5.46 1.56 -6.61
N ALA A 308 -5.47 0.46 -5.87
CA ALA A 308 -4.27 -0.20 -5.33
C ALA A 308 -4.13 -1.57 -6.00
N VAL A 309 -3.18 -1.68 -6.94
CA VAL A 309 -3.05 -2.83 -7.85
C VAL A 309 -1.83 -3.68 -7.54
N GLN A 310 -1.89 -4.98 -7.89
CA GLN A 310 -0.84 -5.96 -7.59
C GLN A 310 -0.35 -6.66 -8.87
N PRO A 311 0.51 -6.01 -9.66
CA PRO A 311 1.03 -6.58 -10.90
C PRO A 311 1.75 -7.92 -10.72
N LEU A 312 2.41 -8.12 -9.57
CA LEU A 312 3.07 -9.39 -9.28
C LEU A 312 2.06 -10.53 -9.09
N ILE A 313 0.91 -10.28 -8.43
CA ILE A 313 -0.16 -11.26 -8.31
C ILE A 313 -0.76 -11.55 -9.69
N ALA A 314 -1.00 -10.50 -10.49
CA ALA A 314 -1.47 -10.66 -11.87
C ALA A 314 -0.58 -11.63 -12.66
N SER A 315 0.75 -11.49 -12.59
CA SER A 315 1.69 -12.38 -13.27
C SER A 315 1.62 -13.83 -12.79
N HIS A 316 1.38 -14.05 -11.50
CA HIS A 316 1.23 -15.40 -10.93
C HIS A 316 -0.10 -16.06 -11.27
N THR A 317 -1.17 -15.29 -11.40
CA THR A 317 -2.54 -15.79 -11.56
C THR A 317 -3.05 -15.77 -13.00
N HIS A 318 -2.30 -15.17 -13.92
CA HIS A 318 -2.67 -14.99 -15.31
C HIS A 318 -3.19 -16.28 -16.00
N SER A 319 -2.45 -17.40 -15.87
CA SER A 319 -2.84 -18.68 -16.48
C SER A 319 -4.13 -19.26 -15.88
N TRP A 320 -4.40 -19.02 -14.60
CA TRP A 320 -5.63 -19.49 -13.94
C TRP A 320 -6.83 -18.64 -14.36
N ALA A 321 -6.65 -17.33 -14.43
CA ALA A 321 -7.66 -16.40 -14.91
C ALA A 321 -8.02 -16.65 -16.38
N ALA A 322 -7.05 -17.04 -17.21
CA ALA A 322 -7.27 -17.38 -18.61
C ALA A 322 -8.34 -18.47 -18.81
N VAL A 323 -8.34 -19.49 -17.94
CA VAL A 323 -9.32 -20.59 -17.97
C VAL A 323 -10.73 -20.06 -17.71
N GLN A 324 -10.88 -19.07 -16.83
CA GLN A 324 -12.18 -18.55 -16.41
C GLN A 324 -12.71 -17.46 -17.33
N LEU A 325 -11.83 -16.59 -17.83
CA LEU A 325 -12.21 -15.38 -18.57
C LEU A 325 -12.27 -15.57 -20.08
N GLY A 326 -11.47 -16.48 -20.64
CA GLY A 326 -11.21 -16.57 -22.08
C GLY A 326 -10.30 -15.44 -22.58
N GLU A 327 -9.79 -15.58 -23.83
CA GLU A 327 -8.74 -14.71 -24.38
C GLU A 327 -9.11 -13.21 -24.40
N ALA A 328 -10.31 -12.86 -24.85
CA ALA A 328 -10.69 -11.45 -25.03
C ALA A 328 -10.79 -10.69 -23.69
N ARG A 329 -11.36 -11.31 -22.66
CA ARG A 329 -11.45 -10.70 -21.32
C ARG A 329 -10.12 -10.71 -20.58
N LEU A 330 -9.33 -11.75 -20.80
CA LEU A 330 -8.00 -11.84 -20.24
C LEU A 330 -7.10 -10.70 -20.75
N ALA A 331 -7.17 -10.41 -22.05
CA ALA A 331 -6.43 -9.31 -22.68
C ALA A 331 -6.82 -7.92 -22.13
N ALA A 332 -8.01 -7.80 -21.56
CA ALA A 332 -8.50 -6.55 -20.92
C ALA A 332 -8.33 -6.54 -19.39
N ALA A 333 -7.88 -7.64 -18.79
CA ALA A 333 -7.67 -7.75 -17.36
C ALA A 333 -6.41 -6.98 -16.91
N TRP A 334 -6.38 -6.58 -15.66
CA TRP A 334 -5.28 -5.82 -15.04
C TRP A 334 -4.87 -4.57 -15.84
N PRO A 335 -5.78 -3.62 -16.08
CA PRO A 335 -5.60 -2.50 -17.00
C PRO A 335 -4.67 -1.41 -16.46
N LEU A 336 -3.45 -1.79 -16.08
CA LEU A 336 -2.45 -0.88 -15.45
C LEU A 336 -2.12 0.30 -16.36
N ALA A 337 -1.94 0.05 -17.66
CA ALA A 337 -1.64 1.09 -18.63
C ALA A 337 -2.75 2.14 -18.71
N ALA A 338 -4.02 1.71 -18.75
CA ALA A 338 -5.17 2.61 -18.75
C ALA A 338 -5.25 3.42 -17.45
N MET A 339 -5.03 2.80 -16.28
CA MET A 339 -5.01 3.48 -14.99
C MET A 339 -3.93 4.54 -14.91
N LEU A 340 -2.71 4.23 -15.34
CA LEU A 340 -1.60 5.17 -15.31
C LEU A 340 -1.74 6.30 -16.34
N THR A 341 -2.28 6.03 -17.53
CA THR A 341 -2.43 7.04 -18.59
C THR A 341 -3.63 7.97 -18.38
N SER A 342 -4.67 7.52 -17.68
CA SER A 342 -5.84 8.33 -17.33
C SER A 342 -5.58 9.32 -16.19
N GLU A 343 -4.41 9.29 -15.57
CA GLU A 343 -4.08 10.08 -14.37
C GLU A 343 -4.97 9.75 -13.15
N THR A 344 -5.62 8.60 -13.15
CA THR A 344 -6.32 8.09 -11.98
C THR A 344 -5.29 7.78 -10.88
N LEU A 345 -5.59 8.12 -9.63
CA LEU A 345 -4.72 7.75 -8.51
C LEU A 345 -4.51 6.25 -8.50
N THR A 346 -3.29 5.81 -8.77
CA THR A 346 -2.95 4.38 -8.88
C THR A 346 -1.70 4.11 -8.08
N THR A 347 -1.77 3.15 -7.17
CA THR A 347 -0.64 2.66 -6.38
C THR A 347 -0.32 1.22 -6.75
N VAL A 348 0.94 0.93 -6.96
CA VAL A 348 1.45 -0.45 -7.07
C VAL A 348 1.74 -0.94 -5.67
N THR A 349 1.31 -2.16 -5.34
CA THR A 349 1.39 -2.71 -3.98
C THR A 349 1.68 -4.20 -4.01
N SER A 350 2.07 -4.79 -2.88
CA SER A 350 2.44 -6.21 -2.84
C SER A 350 1.30 -7.16 -2.49
N ASP A 351 0.40 -6.71 -1.62
CA ASP A 351 -0.57 -7.57 -0.93
C ASP A 351 0.12 -8.73 -0.18
N SER A 352 1.30 -8.44 0.36
CA SER A 352 2.08 -9.46 1.07
C SER A 352 1.37 -9.89 2.36
N PRO A 353 1.34 -11.21 2.65
CA PRO A 353 2.16 -12.30 2.14
C PRO A 353 1.59 -13.07 0.95
N ILE A 354 0.56 -12.58 0.27
CA ILE A 354 0.07 -13.23 -0.95
C ILE A 354 1.20 -13.29 -1.98
N ALA A 355 1.80 -12.14 -2.29
CA ALA A 355 3.02 -12.07 -3.08
C ALA A 355 4.21 -11.52 -2.24
N SER A 356 5.37 -11.45 -2.85
CA SER A 356 6.59 -10.94 -2.21
C SER A 356 6.44 -9.44 -1.83
N PRO A 357 6.87 -9.03 -0.63
CA PRO A 357 6.94 -7.61 -0.27
C PRO A 357 8.09 -6.88 -0.98
N ASP A 358 8.83 -7.55 -1.84
CA ASP A 358 9.89 -6.95 -2.64
C ASP A 358 9.28 -6.13 -3.78
N TRP A 359 9.12 -4.83 -3.56
CA TRP A 359 8.54 -3.90 -4.51
C TRP A 359 9.23 -3.91 -5.88
N ARG A 360 10.51 -4.30 -5.93
CA ARG A 360 11.28 -4.37 -7.17
C ARG A 360 10.72 -5.43 -8.12
N LEU A 361 10.27 -6.58 -7.58
CA LEU A 361 9.56 -7.62 -8.35
C LEU A 361 8.20 -7.12 -8.83
N GLY A 362 7.48 -6.35 -8.00
CA GLY A 362 6.21 -5.73 -8.38
C GLY A 362 6.37 -4.72 -9.52
N LEU A 363 7.45 -3.91 -9.51
CA LEU A 363 7.74 -2.98 -10.60
C LEU A 363 8.21 -3.69 -11.89
N ASP A 364 8.98 -4.77 -11.78
CA ASP A 364 9.34 -5.58 -12.96
C ASP A 364 8.10 -6.23 -13.59
N ALA A 365 7.18 -6.76 -12.77
CA ALA A 365 5.89 -7.26 -13.26
C ALA A 365 5.04 -6.15 -13.90
N SER A 366 5.08 -4.93 -13.33
CA SER A 366 4.41 -3.76 -13.91
C SER A 366 4.97 -3.42 -15.30
N LEU A 367 6.29 -3.45 -15.47
CA LEU A 367 6.92 -3.24 -16.78
C LEU A 367 6.49 -4.30 -17.79
N GLY A 368 6.31 -5.56 -17.35
CA GLY A 368 5.75 -6.63 -18.20
C GLY A 368 4.35 -6.31 -18.71
N LEU A 369 3.42 -5.98 -17.81
CA LEU A 369 2.06 -5.59 -18.19
C LEU A 369 2.02 -4.35 -19.10
N LEU A 370 2.86 -3.36 -18.85
CA LEU A 370 2.96 -2.15 -19.66
C LEU A 370 3.52 -2.43 -21.04
N ALA A 371 4.47 -3.37 -21.17
CA ALA A 371 5.03 -3.77 -22.44
C ALA A 371 4.02 -4.51 -23.33
N ASP A 372 3.12 -5.31 -22.74
CA ASP A 372 2.03 -5.96 -23.45
C ASP A 372 1.05 -4.93 -24.05
N ASP A 373 0.90 -3.76 -23.41
CA ASP A 373 0.13 -2.61 -23.91
C ASP A 373 0.98 -1.65 -24.79
N GLY A 374 2.22 -2.02 -25.17
CA GLY A 374 3.08 -1.24 -26.02
C GLY A 374 3.77 -0.04 -25.37
N ILE A 375 3.77 0.05 -24.04
CA ILE A 375 4.44 1.11 -23.28
C ILE A 375 5.90 0.70 -23.02
N ALA A 376 6.84 1.55 -23.46
CA ALA A 376 8.26 1.26 -23.35
C ALA A 376 8.78 1.40 -21.91
N ASP A 377 9.80 0.59 -21.56
CA ASP A 377 10.66 0.82 -20.41
C ASP A 377 11.59 2.01 -20.68
N ASP A 378 11.15 3.19 -20.27
CA ASP A 378 11.92 4.43 -20.33
C ASP A 378 11.97 5.14 -18.98
N THR A 379 12.76 6.19 -18.88
CA THR A 379 12.92 6.97 -17.63
C THR A 379 11.58 7.52 -17.12
N GLN A 380 10.67 7.92 -18.01
CA GLN A 380 9.36 8.46 -17.62
C GLN A 380 8.45 7.36 -17.04
N THR A 381 8.41 6.21 -17.68
CA THR A 381 7.66 5.02 -17.20
C THR A 381 8.18 4.58 -15.83
N ARG A 382 9.51 4.46 -15.67
CA ARG A 382 10.13 4.12 -14.38
C ARG A 382 9.84 5.14 -13.29
N HIS A 383 9.92 6.43 -13.63
CA HIS A 383 9.58 7.50 -12.71
C HIS A 383 8.11 7.41 -12.27
N ARG A 384 7.19 7.14 -13.21
CA ARG A 384 5.75 6.96 -12.91
C ARG A 384 5.51 5.76 -11.99
N LEU A 385 6.17 4.63 -12.25
CA LEU A 385 6.08 3.44 -11.41
C LEU A 385 6.62 3.69 -10.00
N LEU A 386 7.75 4.35 -9.84
CA LEU A 386 8.26 4.70 -8.50
C LEU A 386 7.35 5.73 -7.79
N ARG A 387 6.75 6.67 -8.52
CA ARG A 387 5.75 7.57 -7.96
C ARG A 387 4.55 6.84 -7.37
N SER A 388 4.09 5.76 -8.03
CA SER A 388 2.95 4.97 -7.56
C SER A 388 3.21 4.33 -6.18
N MET A 389 4.48 4.11 -5.83
CA MET A 389 4.90 3.56 -4.54
C MET A 389 5.49 4.61 -3.57
N THR A 390 5.42 5.88 -3.90
CA THR A 390 5.96 6.97 -3.07
C THR A 390 4.94 8.09 -2.93
N VAL A 391 4.90 9.01 -3.87
CA VAL A 391 4.04 10.21 -3.86
C VAL A 391 2.57 9.85 -3.93
N ASP A 392 2.20 8.95 -4.84
CA ASP A 392 0.80 8.58 -5.06
C ASP A 392 0.29 7.70 -3.91
N ALA A 393 1.13 6.81 -3.37
CA ALA A 393 0.83 6.07 -2.16
C ALA A 393 0.66 6.99 -0.93
N ALA A 394 1.50 8.01 -0.78
CA ALA A 394 1.32 9.03 0.26
C ALA A 394 0.02 9.84 0.07
N ARG A 395 -0.42 10.06 -1.18
CA ARG A 395 -1.70 10.70 -1.48
C ARG A 395 -2.87 9.78 -1.10
N GLN A 396 -2.78 8.47 -1.40
CA GLN A 396 -3.76 7.48 -0.97
C GLN A 396 -3.92 7.46 0.55
N ASP A 397 -2.82 7.59 1.30
CA ASP A 397 -2.83 7.66 2.77
C ASP A 397 -3.35 9.00 3.33
N GLY A 398 -3.62 10.01 2.50
CA GLY A 398 -3.92 11.38 2.95
C GLY A 398 -2.72 12.11 3.56
N ALA A 399 -1.50 11.63 3.30
CA ALA A 399 -0.27 12.05 3.95
C ALA A 399 0.69 12.84 3.03
N SER A 400 0.30 13.15 1.79
CA SER A 400 1.16 13.78 0.77
C SER A 400 1.72 15.15 1.16
N ARG A 401 1.11 15.81 2.16
CA ARG A 401 1.61 17.10 2.68
C ARG A 401 2.89 16.97 3.48
N TRP A 402 3.21 15.77 3.99
CA TRP A 402 4.32 15.58 4.92
C TRP A 402 5.19 14.35 4.64
N LYS A 403 4.81 13.44 3.71
CA LYS A 403 5.62 12.31 3.25
C LYS A 403 5.49 12.06 1.74
N GLY A 404 6.25 11.13 1.19
CA GLY A 404 6.14 10.63 -0.19
C GLY A 404 7.11 11.28 -1.19
N SER A 405 7.68 12.43 -0.87
CA SER A 405 8.76 13.07 -1.64
C SER A 405 9.79 13.69 -0.70
N LEU A 406 11.00 13.99 -1.21
CA LEU A 406 12.10 14.54 -0.42
C LEU A 406 12.16 16.07 -0.59
N GLU A 407 11.10 16.74 -0.11
CA GLU A 407 10.95 18.19 -0.14
C GLU A 407 11.16 18.80 1.26
N VAL A 408 11.61 20.06 1.29
CA VAL A 408 11.70 20.81 2.55
C VAL A 408 10.33 20.85 3.24
N GLY A 409 10.32 20.53 4.53
CA GLY A 409 9.11 20.43 5.36
C GLY A 409 8.50 19.05 5.44
N LYS A 410 8.94 18.07 4.62
CA LYS A 410 8.51 16.68 4.70
C LYS A 410 9.47 15.84 5.56
N VAL A 411 8.98 14.71 6.03
CA VAL A 411 9.78 13.76 6.81
C VAL A 411 10.93 13.18 5.98
N ALA A 412 12.04 12.94 6.63
CA ALA A 412 13.20 12.31 6.02
C ALA A 412 13.07 10.77 6.06
N ASP A 413 12.13 10.27 5.27
CA ASP A 413 11.93 8.86 4.99
C ASP A 413 12.50 8.56 3.60
N LEU A 414 13.56 7.76 3.51
CA LEU A 414 14.23 7.49 2.24
C LEU A 414 14.87 6.10 2.19
N ALA A 415 15.01 5.58 0.98
CA ALA A 415 15.77 4.40 0.65
C ALA A 415 17.00 4.80 -0.17
N VAL A 416 18.16 4.26 0.19
CA VAL A 416 19.40 4.39 -0.60
C VAL A 416 19.60 3.09 -1.36
N LEU A 417 19.76 3.22 -2.68
CA LEU A 417 19.98 2.14 -3.60
C LEU A 417 21.44 2.19 -4.10
N ASP A 418 22.02 1.02 -4.40
CA ASP A 418 23.35 0.91 -4.98
C ASP A 418 23.48 1.62 -6.34
N GLU A 419 22.39 1.69 -7.10
CA GLU A 419 22.35 2.29 -8.43
C GLU A 419 21.08 3.11 -8.65
N ASP A 420 21.03 3.83 -9.81
CA ASP A 420 19.89 4.68 -10.16
C ASP A 420 18.73 3.83 -10.74
N PRO A 421 17.56 3.79 -10.07
CA PRO A 421 16.40 3.02 -10.48
C PRO A 421 15.73 3.56 -11.75
N LEU A 422 16.04 4.78 -12.17
CA LEU A 422 15.46 5.41 -13.36
C LEU A 422 16.19 5.06 -14.67
N VAL A 423 17.28 4.30 -14.61
CA VAL A 423 18.01 3.84 -15.79
C VAL A 423 17.24 2.72 -16.49
N PRO A 424 16.79 2.91 -17.76
CA PRO A 424 16.01 1.91 -18.49
C PRO A 424 16.81 0.64 -18.81
N GLY A 425 16.08 -0.46 -19.11
CA GLY A 425 16.64 -1.72 -19.59
C GLY A 425 17.31 -2.57 -18.50
N ARG A 426 17.24 -2.18 -17.24
CA ARG A 426 17.72 -2.94 -16.10
C ARG A 426 16.54 -3.40 -15.25
N PRO A 427 16.45 -4.69 -14.85
CA PRO A 427 15.42 -5.14 -13.91
C PRO A 427 15.52 -4.38 -12.59
N PHE A 428 14.40 -3.94 -12.04
CA PHE A 428 14.37 -3.36 -10.69
C PHE A 428 14.86 -4.36 -9.64
N ALA A 429 14.58 -5.65 -9.82
CA ALA A 429 15.05 -6.72 -8.94
C ALA A 429 16.58 -6.82 -8.82
N SER A 430 17.34 -6.28 -9.79
CA SER A 430 18.81 -6.24 -9.72
C SER A 430 19.35 -5.16 -8.77
N LEU A 431 18.55 -4.17 -8.40
CA LEU A 431 18.94 -3.11 -7.48
C LEU A 431 19.08 -3.65 -6.05
N GLN A 432 19.97 -3.08 -5.26
CA GLN A 432 20.11 -3.40 -3.85
C GLN A 432 19.76 -2.19 -2.99
N VAL A 433 18.91 -2.43 -1.99
CA VAL A 433 18.71 -1.45 -0.91
C VAL A 433 19.91 -1.56 0.02
N VAL A 434 20.68 -0.49 0.13
CA VAL A 434 21.87 -0.43 0.98
C VAL A 434 21.61 0.28 2.30
N ARG A 435 20.59 1.15 2.35
CA ARG A 435 20.18 1.81 3.59
C ARG A 435 18.72 2.23 3.54
N THR A 436 18.07 2.18 4.68
CA THR A 436 16.70 2.71 4.87
C THR A 436 16.71 3.65 6.05
N ILE A 437 16.14 4.83 5.84
CA ILE A 437 16.03 5.88 6.85
C ILE A 437 14.54 6.20 7.04
N VAL A 438 14.12 6.24 8.30
CA VAL A 438 12.77 6.66 8.72
C VAL A 438 12.91 7.73 9.78
N ASP A 439 12.24 8.86 9.60
CA ASP A 439 12.29 9.98 10.53
C ASP A 439 13.73 10.48 10.77
N GLY A 440 14.56 10.49 9.71
CA GLY A 440 15.96 10.87 9.77
C GLY A 440 16.88 9.83 10.44
N ARG A 441 16.37 8.67 10.84
CA ARG A 441 17.14 7.63 11.54
C ARG A 441 17.33 6.40 10.67
N THR A 442 18.55 5.87 10.65
CA THR A 442 18.83 4.60 9.96
C THR A 442 18.12 3.46 10.67
N VAL A 443 17.19 2.79 9.98
CA VAL A 443 16.49 1.58 10.46
C VAL A 443 17.04 0.30 9.84
N PHE A 444 17.76 0.42 8.73
CA PHE A 444 18.50 -0.66 8.09
C PHE A 444 19.75 -0.11 7.40
N ALA A 445 20.85 -0.85 7.49
CA ALA A 445 22.05 -0.63 6.70
C ALA A 445 22.65 -1.99 6.33
N ARG A 446 23.08 -2.11 5.06
CA ARG A 446 23.86 -3.25 4.57
C ARG A 446 25.33 -2.87 4.67
N ASP A 447 26.13 -3.73 5.26
CA ASP A 447 27.58 -3.59 5.40
C ASP A 447 28.30 -3.68 4.04
#